data_bb99fef64bd14a157a3c6e298c499799
#
_entry.id   bb99fef64bd14a157a3c6e298c499799
#
_cell.length_a   1.000
_cell.length_b   1.000
_cell.length_c   1.000
_cell.angle_alpha   90.00
_cell.angle_beta   90.00
_cell.angle_gamma   90.00
#
_symmetry.space_group_name_H-M   'P 1'
#
loop_
_entity.id
_entity.type
_entity.pdbx_description
1 polymer ?
#
loop_
_entity_poly.entity_id
_entity_poly.type
_entity_poly.pdbx_seq_one_letter_code
_entity_poly.pdbx_strand_id
1 'polypeptide(L)'
;VAIILSDESAGRHQTPAGHPERAERYEAVITAMSASGLPVEGAPAASRDALALVHSTRYLDMIFDMLDGHDFADGRLVQLDGDTYAGPDSLEAALRGVGAALLGVDKIMSGQENAVFSAMRPPGHHAEPERAMGFCLFSNAAIAACHAMKRWDAKRVAVLDFDVHHGNGTQAAFWHEPDLFYASSHQMPLYPGTGAAEERGAFDNIRNLPLAEGTKGAEFLAGWREELLPFIAAARCDLIIISAGFDAHSRDPLGGLNIEAEDFAALTQDIIALAQQTSAGGLLSLLEGGYDLQALEQSVAAHLQVLAGLN
;
A
#
# COMPACT_ATOMS: atom_id res chain seq x y z
N VAL A 1 15.87 0.00 -13.74
CA VAL A 1 15.99 -1.30 -13.04
C VAL A 1 14.96 -1.32 -11.92
N ALA A 2 14.55 -2.49 -11.44
CA ALA A 2 13.70 -2.61 -10.25
C ALA A 2 14.56 -2.75 -8.99
N ILE A 3 14.12 -2.12 -7.89
CA ILE A 3 14.77 -2.23 -6.57
C ILE A 3 13.73 -2.45 -5.46
N ILE A 4 14.22 -2.88 -4.30
CA ILE A 4 13.44 -3.02 -3.08
C ILE A 4 13.93 -2.02 -2.03
N LEU A 5 13.01 -1.33 -1.38
CA LEU A 5 13.26 -0.50 -0.21
C LEU A 5 12.78 -1.23 1.03
N SER A 6 13.65 -1.41 2.02
CA SER A 6 13.34 -2.15 3.24
C SER A 6 14.17 -1.63 4.42
N ASP A 7 13.68 -1.89 5.62
CA ASP A 7 14.42 -1.65 6.87
C ASP A 7 13.97 -2.65 7.93
N GLU A 8 14.89 -3.09 8.79
CA GLU A 8 14.62 -4.08 9.83
C GLU A 8 13.58 -3.64 10.88
N SER A 9 13.32 -2.33 10.99
CA SER A 9 12.26 -1.82 11.86
C SER A 9 10.87 -2.39 11.51
N ALA A 10 10.65 -2.75 10.23
CA ALA A 10 9.44 -3.43 9.81
C ALA A 10 9.22 -4.76 10.54
N GLY A 11 10.28 -5.50 10.85
CA GLY A 11 10.24 -6.73 11.66
C GLY A 11 10.10 -6.45 13.16
N ARG A 12 10.41 -5.24 13.62
CA ARG A 12 10.29 -4.85 15.04
C ARG A 12 8.95 -4.22 15.40
N HIS A 13 8.12 -3.87 14.42
CA HIS A 13 6.74 -3.43 14.69
C HIS A 13 5.95 -4.56 15.34
N GLN A 14 5.53 -4.35 16.60
CA GLN A 14 4.88 -5.35 17.46
C GLN A 14 3.38 -5.12 17.52
N THR A 15 2.66 -6.23 17.48
CA THR A 15 1.20 -6.33 17.67
C THR A 15 0.90 -7.39 18.73
N PRO A 16 -0.32 -7.48 19.28
CA PRO A 16 -0.67 -8.49 20.27
C PRO A 16 -0.47 -9.92 19.77
N ALA A 17 -0.21 -10.84 20.68
CA ALA A 17 -0.09 -12.26 20.35
C ALA A 17 -1.35 -12.78 19.62
N GLY A 18 -1.15 -13.43 18.48
CA GLY A 18 -2.24 -13.95 17.64
C GLY A 18 -2.84 -12.90 16.68
N HIS A 19 -2.33 -11.68 16.69
CA HIS A 19 -2.74 -10.66 15.73
C HIS A 19 -2.33 -11.07 14.30
N PRO A 20 -3.18 -10.87 13.29
CA PRO A 20 -2.84 -11.26 11.90
C PRO A 20 -1.70 -10.43 11.33
N GLU A 21 -1.70 -9.11 11.57
CA GLU A 21 -0.59 -8.21 11.20
C GLU A 21 0.53 -8.38 12.22
N ARG A 22 1.51 -9.23 11.95
CA ARG A 22 2.55 -9.68 12.86
C ARG A 22 3.95 -9.66 12.22
N ALA A 23 5.00 -9.65 13.05
CA ALA A 23 6.38 -9.52 12.59
C ALA A 23 6.80 -10.61 11.59
N GLU A 24 6.27 -11.83 11.71
CA GLU A 24 6.57 -12.94 10.80
C GLU A 24 6.15 -12.67 9.35
N ARG A 25 5.24 -11.73 9.11
CA ARG A 25 4.93 -11.25 7.76
C ARG A 25 6.17 -10.65 7.08
N TYR A 26 6.98 -9.91 7.83
CA TYR A 26 8.23 -9.36 7.32
C TYR A 26 9.23 -10.47 6.97
N GLU A 27 9.33 -11.52 7.76
CA GLU A 27 10.21 -12.68 7.48
C GLU A 27 9.80 -13.38 6.17
N ALA A 28 8.49 -13.57 5.93
CA ALA A 28 7.97 -14.12 4.68
C ALA A 28 8.33 -13.25 3.48
N VAL A 29 8.20 -11.92 3.62
CA VAL A 29 8.57 -10.97 2.56
C VAL A 29 10.08 -10.97 2.32
N ILE A 30 10.93 -11.02 3.35
CA ILE A 30 12.39 -11.12 3.22
C ILE A 30 12.79 -12.40 2.45
N THR A 31 12.10 -13.52 2.66
CA THR A 31 12.33 -14.75 1.91
C THR A 31 12.07 -14.54 0.40
N ALA A 32 10.93 -13.94 0.06
CA ALA A 32 10.59 -13.60 -1.32
C ALA A 32 11.58 -12.60 -1.96
N MET A 33 11.97 -11.56 -1.20
CA MET A 33 12.99 -10.60 -1.63
C MET A 33 14.32 -11.26 -1.96
N SER A 34 14.79 -12.15 -1.08
CA SER A 34 16.06 -12.87 -1.27
C SER A 34 16.04 -13.76 -2.52
N ALA A 35 14.88 -14.36 -2.82
CA ALA A 35 14.69 -15.18 -4.01
C ALA A 35 14.62 -14.36 -5.31
N SER A 36 14.19 -13.09 -5.24
CA SER A 36 14.04 -12.22 -6.42
C SER A 36 15.37 -11.79 -7.04
N GLY A 37 16.45 -11.75 -6.26
CA GLY A 37 17.75 -11.22 -6.68
C GLY A 37 17.79 -9.72 -6.96
N LEU A 38 16.72 -8.98 -6.64
CA LEU A 38 16.66 -7.52 -6.78
C LEU A 38 17.55 -6.83 -5.74
N PRO A 39 18.19 -5.69 -6.10
CA PRO A 39 18.90 -4.87 -5.13
C PRO A 39 17.99 -4.39 -4.00
N VAL A 40 18.51 -4.40 -2.77
CA VAL A 40 17.80 -3.89 -1.59
C VAL A 40 18.52 -2.66 -1.08
N GLU A 41 17.80 -1.56 -0.89
CA GLU A 41 18.29 -0.34 -0.27
C GLU A 41 17.55 -0.03 1.01
N GLY A 42 18.20 0.72 1.93
CA GLY A 42 17.61 1.09 3.21
C GLY A 42 16.49 2.12 3.06
N ALA A 43 15.37 1.90 3.73
CA ALA A 43 14.27 2.84 3.83
C ALA A 43 14.62 3.98 4.81
N PRO A 44 14.68 5.26 4.38
CA PRO A 44 14.89 6.38 5.30
C PRO A 44 13.62 6.64 6.13
N ALA A 45 13.77 7.27 7.29
CA ALA A 45 12.61 7.76 8.02
C ALA A 45 12.06 9.04 7.39
N ALA A 46 10.74 9.13 7.25
CA ALA A 46 10.08 10.35 6.80
C ALA A 46 10.09 11.44 7.88
N SER A 47 10.10 12.69 7.45
CA SER A 47 9.89 13.81 8.34
C SER A 47 8.42 14.01 8.68
N ARG A 48 8.15 14.67 9.81
CA ARG A 48 6.78 15.05 10.18
C ARG A 48 6.10 15.94 9.12
N ASP A 49 6.84 16.81 8.46
CA ASP A 49 6.32 17.67 7.39
C ASP A 49 5.84 16.85 6.17
N ALA A 50 6.47 15.70 5.93
CA ALA A 50 6.01 14.79 4.88
C ALA A 50 4.68 14.12 5.26
N LEU A 51 4.50 13.72 6.51
CA LEU A 51 3.23 13.17 7.00
C LEU A 51 2.10 14.20 6.89
N ALA A 52 2.40 15.48 7.12
CA ALA A 52 1.46 16.59 7.04
C ALA A 52 0.96 16.89 5.61
N LEU A 53 1.43 16.18 4.60
CA LEU A 53 0.86 16.21 3.25
C LEU A 53 -0.56 15.64 3.20
N VAL A 54 -0.89 14.74 4.11
CA VAL A 54 -2.18 14.05 4.19
C VAL A 54 -2.80 14.17 5.57
N HIS A 55 -2.00 13.95 6.61
CA HIS A 55 -2.50 13.90 7.98
C HIS A 55 -2.55 15.29 8.62
N SER A 56 -3.62 15.57 9.37
CA SER A 56 -3.74 16.84 10.09
C SER A 56 -2.69 16.96 11.21
N THR A 57 -2.27 18.19 11.51
CA THR A 57 -1.33 18.46 12.61
C THR A 57 -1.84 17.88 13.93
N ARG A 58 -3.16 17.99 14.19
CA ARG A 58 -3.80 17.44 15.38
C ARG A 58 -3.61 15.92 15.49
N TYR A 59 -3.82 15.20 14.37
CA TYR A 59 -3.61 13.74 14.34
C TYR A 59 -2.15 13.39 14.59
N LEU A 60 -1.23 14.10 13.93
CA LEU A 60 0.21 13.89 14.13
C LEU A 60 0.64 14.17 15.56
N ASP A 61 0.17 15.28 16.18
CA ASP A 61 0.45 15.56 17.59
C ASP A 61 -0.03 14.40 18.47
N MET A 62 -1.26 13.94 18.26
CA MET A 62 -1.83 12.83 19.03
C MET A 62 -0.98 11.54 18.90
N ILE A 63 -0.60 11.13 17.69
CA ILE A 63 0.17 9.90 17.47
C ILE A 63 1.56 10.01 18.10
N PHE A 64 2.26 11.13 17.86
CA PHE A 64 3.61 11.33 18.41
C PHE A 64 3.58 11.40 19.94
N ASP A 65 2.66 12.17 20.53
CA ASP A 65 2.53 12.27 21.99
C ASP A 65 2.18 10.91 22.64
N MET A 66 1.32 10.12 21.99
CA MET A 66 0.95 8.79 22.48
C MET A 66 2.11 7.79 22.43
N LEU A 67 2.95 7.84 21.42
CA LEU A 67 4.01 6.85 21.21
C LEU A 67 5.34 7.29 21.83
N ASP A 68 5.74 8.54 21.72
CA ASP A 68 6.98 9.05 22.34
C ASP A 68 6.86 9.17 23.87
N GLY A 69 5.66 9.46 24.37
CA GLY A 69 5.38 9.59 25.81
C GLY A 69 5.07 8.26 26.51
N HIS A 70 4.91 7.15 25.78
CA HIS A 70 4.52 5.87 26.38
C HIS A 70 5.73 5.10 26.94
N ASP A 71 5.58 4.61 28.17
CA ASP A 71 6.57 3.69 28.76
C ASP A 71 6.24 2.25 28.36
N PHE A 72 6.98 1.71 27.43
CA PHE A 72 6.84 0.33 26.94
C PHE A 72 7.57 -0.72 27.84
N ALA A 73 8.18 -0.31 28.96
CA ALA A 73 8.97 -1.20 29.80
C ALA A 73 8.17 -2.35 30.45
N ASP A 74 6.85 -2.17 30.59
CA ASP A 74 5.94 -3.22 31.08
C ASP A 74 5.41 -4.16 29.98
N GLY A 75 5.85 -3.97 28.72
CA GLY A 75 5.45 -4.80 27.58
C GLY A 75 4.04 -4.53 27.06
N ARG A 76 3.35 -3.50 27.56
CA ARG A 76 2.04 -3.11 27.02
C ARG A 76 2.17 -2.34 25.74
N LEU A 77 1.29 -2.65 24.79
CA LEU A 77 1.17 -1.94 23.51
C LEU A 77 0.14 -0.81 23.64
N VAL A 78 0.34 0.24 22.86
CA VAL A 78 -0.67 1.30 22.69
C VAL A 78 -1.71 0.82 21.69
N GLN A 79 -2.99 0.85 22.08
CA GLN A 79 -4.11 0.58 21.19
C GLN A 79 -4.58 1.90 20.59
N LEU A 80 -4.49 2.04 19.26
CA LEU A 80 -4.86 3.25 18.51
C LEU A 80 -6.31 3.18 18.01
N ASP A 81 -6.79 1.98 17.70
CA ASP A 81 -8.14 1.68 17.24
C ASP A 81 -8.56 0.28 17.74
N GLY A 82 -9.72 -0.22 17.35
CA GLY A 82 -10.23 -1.54 17.73
C GLY A 82 -9.28 -2.70 17.44
N ASP A 83 -8.46 -2.57 16.41
CA ASP A 83 -7.54 -3.58 15.90
C ASP A 83 -6.15 -3.03 15.50
N THR A 84 -5.87 -1.77 15.77
CA THR A 84 -4.59 -1.12 15.42
C THR A 84 -3.76 -0.87 16.65
N TYR A 85 -2.57 -1.42 16.69
CA TYR A 85 -1.68 -1.40 17.86
C TYR A 85 -0.30 -0.86 17.51
N ALA A 86 0.39 -0.28 18.49
CA ALA A 86 1.76 0.19 18.35
C ALA A 86 2.60 -0.21 19.56
N GLY A 87 3.80 -0.72 19.29
CA GLY A 87 4.84 -1.03 20.26
C GLY A 87 6.01 -0.03 20.19
N PRO A 88 7.13 -0.31 20.86
CA PRO A 88 8.27 0.61 20.98
C PRO A 88 8.84 1.10 19.64
N ASP A 89 8.94 0.19 18.67
CA ASP A 89 9.55 0.48 17.35
C ASP A 89 8.52 0.82 16.27
N SER A 90 7.22 0.87 16.63
CA SER A 90 6.16 1.02 15.63
C SER A 90 6.17 2.38 14.95
N LEU A 91 6.48 3.44 15.68
CA LEU A 91 6.59 4.78 15.09
C LEU A 91 7.76 4.85 14.11
N GLU A 92 8.93 4.29 14.45
CA GLU A 92 10.07 4.23 13.53
C GLU A 92 9.73 3.43 12.28
N ALA A 93 9.13 2.25 12.43
CA ALA A 93 8.71 1.42 11.30
C ALA A 93 7.73 2.16 10.37
N ALA A 94 6.72 2.83 10.93
CA ALA A 94 5.75 3.60 10.17
C ALA A 94 6.39 4.81 9.45
N LEU A 95 7.31 5.54 10.12
CA LEU A 95 8.05 6.64 9.49
C LEU A 95 8.93 6.15 8.34
N ARG A 96 9.56 4.98 8.47
CA ARG A 96 10.35 4.37 7.39
C ARG A 96 9.48 3.81 6.27
N GLY A 97 8.27 3.34 6.57
CA GLY A 97 7.29 2.97 5.56
C GLY A 97 6.93 4.14 4.64
N VAL A 98 6.61 5.28 5.24
CA VAL A 98 6.41 6.53 4.49
C VAL A 98 7.69 6.96 3.78
N GLY A 99 8.84 6.92 4.45
CA GLY A 99 10.13 7.32 3.87
C GLY A 99 10.53 6.47 2.66
N ALA A 100 10.25 5.16 2.69
CA ALA A 100 10.41 4.27 1.54
C ALA A 100 9.51 4.69 0.38
N ALA A 101 8.25 5.03 0.67
CA ALA A 101 7.32 5.50 -0.34
C ALA A 101 7.79 6.80 -1.01
N LEU A 102 8.28 7.78 -0.23
CA LEU A 102 8.83 9.04 -0.75
C LEU A 102 10.09 8.82 -1.59
N LEU A 103 11.04 8.01 -1.08
CA LEU A 103 12.27 7.69 -1.81
C LEU A 103 11.96 6.93 -3.11
N GLY A 104 10.96 6.04 -3.09
CA GLY A 104 10.49 5.34 -4.28
C GLY A 104 9.97 6.29 -5.35
N VAL A 105 9.16 7.28 -4.96
CA VAL A 105 8.72 8.35 -5.87
C VAL A 105 9.92 9.10 -6.43
N ASP A 106 10.87 9.51 -5.59
CA ASP A 106 12.03 10.29 -6.01
C ASP A 106 12.88 9.52 -7.04
N LYS A 107 13.10 8.21 -6.82
CA LYS A 107 13.85 7.37 -7.75
C LYS A 107 13.16 7.19 -9.11
N ILE A 108 11.84 6.99 -9.10
CA ILE A 108 11.06 6.81 -10.32
C ILE A 108 10.96 8.14 -11.09
N MET A 109 10.57 9.22 -10.43
CA MET A 109 10.39 10.53 -11.07
C MET A 109 11.69 11.12 -11.58
N SER A 110 12.85 10.79 -10.99
CA SER A 110 14.17 11.17 -11.49
C SER A 110 14.68 10.27 -12.63
N GLY A 111 13.98 9.19 -12.95
CA GLY A 111 14.41 8.19 -13.95
C GLY A 111 15.57 7.31 -13.50
N GLN A 112 15.87 7.26 -12.20
CA GLN A 112 16.91 6.36 -11.66
C GLN A 112 16.46 4.91 -11.68
N GLU A 113 15.17 4.67 -11.37
CA GLU A 113 14.59 3.33 -11.33
C GLU A 113 13.27 3.28 -12.11
N ASN A 114 12.96 2.10 -12.67
CA ASN A 114 11.73 1.85 -13.40
C ASN A 114 10.64 1.26 -12.49
N ALA A 115 11.03 0.55 -11.43
CA ALA A 115 10.12 0.03 -10.42
C ALA A 115 10.77 0.05 -9.04
N VAL A 116 9.96 0.37 -8.04
CA VAL A 116 10.36 0.30 -6.64
C VAL A 116 9.31 -0.46 -5.87
N PHE A 117 9.72 -1.47 -5.09
CA PHE A 117 8.86 -2.15 -4.13
C PHE A 117 9.25 -1.76 -2.71
N SER A 118 8.32 -1.25 -1.93
CA SER A 118 8.50 -1.00 -0.49
C SER A 118 8.05 -2.22 0.30
N ALA A 119 8.99 -2.91 0.93
CA ALA A 119 8.76 -4.07 1.78
C ALA A 119 8.59 -3.69 3.26
N MET A 120 7.92 -2.58 3.51
CA MET A 120 7.75 -2.04 4.86
C MET A 120 6.44 -2.47 5.51
N ARG A 121 6.43 -2.54 6.83
CA ARG A 121 5.30 -2.66 7.75
C ARG A 121 5.41 -1.54 8.78
N PRO A 122 4.28 -1.07 9.34
CA PRO A 122 2.88 -1.43 9.09
C PRO A 122 2.37 -0.99 7.71
N PRO A 123 1.19 -1.53 7.27
CA PRO A 123 0.51 -1.09 6.06
C PRO A 123 -0.02 0.35 6.18
N GLY A 124 -0.63 0.91 5.12
CA GLY A 124 -1.00 2.31 5.10
C GLY A 124 -2.38 2.65 4.56
N HIS A 125 -2.99 1.82 3.72
CA HIS A 125 -4.15 2.21 2.91
C HIS A 125 -5.43 2.50 3.71
N HIS A 126 -5.53 2.01 4.97
CA HIS A 126 -6.67 2.30 5.84
C HIS A 126 -6.52 3.58 6.68
N ALA A 127 -5.29 4.11 6.86
CA ALA A 127 -5.08 5.29 7.68
C ALA A 127 -5.74 6.52 7.03
N GLU A 128 -6.79 7.03 7.66
CA GLU A 128 -7.49 8.24 7.23
C GLU A 128 -6.71 9.51 7.64
N PRO A 129 -7.01 10.68 7.09
CA PRO A 129 -6.28 11.92 7.44
C PRO A 129 -6.23 12.23 8.93
N GLU A 130 -7.21 11.77 9.71
CA GLU A 130 -7.30 12.03 11.16
C GLU A 130 -7.48 10.77 12.02
N ARG A 131 -7.23 9.57 11.45
CA ARG A 131 -7.47 8.32 12.18
C ARG A 131 -6.54 7.19 11.74
N ALA A 132 -5.86 6.57 12.74
CA ALA A 132 -5.24 5.26 12.57
C ALA A 132 -6.32 4.18 12.65
N MET A 133 -6.32 3.21 11.73
CA MET A 133 -7.24 2.09 11.71
C MET A 133 -6.76 0.99 10.75
N GLY A 134 -7.33 -0.21 10.85
CA GLY A 134 -7.00 -1.32 9.92
C GLY A 134 -5.51 -1.63 9.91
N PHE A 135 -4.86 -1.64 11.06
CA PHE A 135 -3.42 -1.86 11.25
C PHE A 135 -2.51 -0.73 10.76
N CYS A 136 -3.07 0.35 10.18
CA CYS A 136 -2.36 1.44 9.52
C CYS A 136 -2.23 2.66 10.44
N LEU A 137 -1.00 3.22 10.49
CA LEU A 137 -0.73 4.46 11.23
C LEU A 137 -0.75 5.67 10.29
N PHE A 138 -0.06 5.59 9.15
CA PHE A 138 0.01 6.67 8.17
C PHE A 138 -0.33 6.15 6.77
N SER A 139 -0.96 7.00 5.95
CA SER A 139 -1.35 6.64 4.59
C SER A 139 -0.17 6.72 3.61
N ASN A 140 0.64 5.65 3.56
CA ASN A 140 1.87 5.59 2.76
C ASN A 140 1.64 6.00 1.29
N ALA A 141 0.62 5.41 0.66
CA ALA A 141 0.30 5.63 -0.75
C ALA A 141 -0.19 7.08 -1.01
N ALA A 142 -1.08 7.60 -0.17
CA ALA A 142 -1.60 8.95 -0.34
C ALA A 142 -0.51 10.01 -0.11
N ILE A 143 0.37 9.81 0.90
CA ILE A 143 1.51 10.71 1.16
C ILE A 143 2.47 10.69 -0.04
N ALA A 144 2.77 9.52 -0.60
CA ALA A 144 3.62 9.38 -1.78
C ALA A 144 3.03 10.10 -3.00
N ALA A 145 1.72 10.00 -3.22
CA ALA A 145 1.03 10.71 -4.31
C ALA A 145 1.11 12.23 -4.15
N CYS A 146 0.83 12.75 -2.95
CA CYS A 146 0.97 14.17 -2.65
C CYS A 146 2.42 14.66 -2.79
N HIS A 147 3.41 13.83 -2.41
CA HIS A 147 4.83 14.12 -2.58
C HIS A 147 5.21 14.25 -4.06
N ALA A 148 4.74 13.33 -4.91
CA ALA A 148 4.99 13.40 -6.35
C ALA A 148 4.47 14.72 -6.95
N MET A 149 3.27 15.15 -6.58
CA MET A 149 2.72 16.42 -7.01
C MET A 149 3.54 17.61 -6.49
N LYS A 150 3.86 17.63 -5.20
CA LYS A 150 4.52 18.77 -4.58
C LYS A 150 6.00 18.89 -4.95
N ARG A 151 6.73 17.78 -5.01
CA ARG A 151 8.18 17.76 -5.19
C ARG A 151 8.59 17.69 -6.67
N TRP A 152 7.80 16.99 -7.49
CA TRP A 152 8.11 16.68 -8.88
C TRP A 152 7.17 17.34 -9.88
N ASP A 153 6.24 18.16 -9.41
CA ASP A 153 5.25 18.84 -10.24
C ASP A 153 4.41 17.87 -11.09
N ALA A 154 4.26 16.61 -10.62
CA ALA A 154 3.36 15.66 -11.24
C ALA A 154 1.94 16.25 -11.28
N LYS A 155 1.29 16.20 -12.42
CA LYS A 155 -0.04 16.82 -12.57
C LYS A 155 -1.15 15.88 -12.15
N ARG A 156 -0.97 14.57 -12.36
CA ARG A 156 -1.93 13.54 -11.97
C ARG A 156 -1.20 12.30 -11.48
N VAL A 157 -1.68 11.76 -10.37
CA VAL A 157 -1.14 10.54 -9.77
C VAL A 157 -2.28 9.57 -9.50
N ALA A 158 -2.06 8.29 -9.78
CA ALA A 158 -3.02 7.24 -9.47
C ALA A 158 -2.48 6.27 -8.42
N VAL A 159 -3.35 5.86 -7.51
CA VAL A 159 -3.15 4.71 -6.62
C VAL A 159 -4.09 3.59 -7.06
N LEU A 160 -3.52 2.42 -7.35
CA LEU A 160 -4.21 1.19 -7.69
C LEU A 160 -4.08 0.24 -6.50
N ASP A 161 -5.20 -0.18 -5.94
CA ASP A 161 -5.27 -0.94 -4.71
C ASP A 161 -5.95 -2.29 -4.97
N PHE A 162 -5.22 -3.38 -4.80
CA PHE A 162 -5.74 -4.74 -4.96
C PHE A 162 -5.76 -5.55 -3.66
N ASP A 163 -5.55 -4.89 -2.52
CA ASP A 163 -5.83 -5.48 -1.20
C ASP A 163 -7.28 -5.97 -1.15
N VAL A 164 -7.55 -7.04 -0.41
CA VAL A 164 -8.92 -7.58 -0.29
C VAL A 164 -9.86 -6.62 0.44
N HIS A 165 -9.29 -5.72 1.25
CA HIS A 165 -10.02 -4.68 1.96
C HIS A 165 -10.01 -3.37 1.18
N HIS A 166 -11.11 -2.62 1.27
CA HIS A 166 -11.16 -1.29 0.69
C HIS A 166 -10.20 -0.32 1.39
N GLY A 167 -9.32 0.35 0.64
CA GLY A 167 -8.38 1.35 1.17
C GLY A 167 -9.06 2.69 1.45
N ASN A 168 -9.93 2.71 2.47
CA ASN A 168 -10.73 3.88 2.84
C ASN A 168 -9.88 5.11 3.18
N GLY A 169 -8.67 4.93 3.71
CA GLY A 169 -7.75 6.04 4.02
C GLY A 169 -7.25 6.73 2.76
N THR A 170 -6.83 5.97 1.75
CA THR A 170 -6.44 6.51 0.45
C THR A 170 -7.62 7.21 -0.23
N GLN A 171 -8.79 6.55 -0.25
CA GLN A 171 -10.02 7.14 -0.79
C GLN A 171 -10.38 8.46 -0.10
N ALA A 172 -10.34 8.51 1.24
CA ALA A 172 -10.67 9.71 2.01
C ALA A 172 -9.70 10.85 1.70
N ALA A 173 -8.40 10.57 1.58
CA ALA A 173 -7.39 11.56 1.21
C ALA A 173 -7.63 12.14 -0.20
N PHE A 174 -8.15 11.33 -1.13
CA PHE A 174 -8.33 11.73 -2.54
C PHE A 174 -9.73 12.28 -2.85
N TRP A 175 -10.67 12.19 -1.93
CA TRP A 175 -12.08 12.49 -2.17
C TRP A 175 -12.32 13.88 -2.79
N HIS A 176 -11.53 14.87 -2.37
CA HIS A 176 -11.66 16.26 -2.83
C HIS A 176 -10.48 16.75 -3.68
N GLU A 177 -9.67 15.82 -4.19
CA GLU A 177 -8.44 16.12 -4.94
C GLU A 177 -8.63 15.73 -6.42
N PRO A 178 -8.91 16.69 -7.32
CA PRO A 178 -9.28 16.40 -8.72
C PRO A 178 -8.20 15.71 -9.54
N ASP A 179 -6.95 15.82 -9.12
CA ASP A 179 -5.77 15.32 -9.83
C ASP A 179 -5.18 14.05 -9.19
N LEU A 180 -5.80 13.54 -8.13
CA LEU A 180 -5.45 12.27 -7.48
C LEU A 180 -6.53 11.22 -7.79
N PHE A 181 -6.13 10.12 -8.40
CA PHE A 181 -7.02 9.06 -8.85
C PHE A 181 -6.86 7.81 -7.99
N TYR A 182 -7.96 7.17 -7.65
CA TYR A 182 -7.97 5.93 -6.88
C TYR A 182 -8.81 4.87 -7.58
N ALA A 183 -8.24 3.67 -7.74
CA ALA A 183 -8.93 2.51 -8.28
C ALA A 183 -8.70 1.32 -7.35
N SER A 184 -9.76 0.72 -6.84
CA SER A 184 -9.69 -0.38 -5.89
C SER A 184 -10.60 -1.52 -6.29
N SER A 185 -10.07 -2.75 -6.21
CA SER A 185 -10.88 -3.96 -6.15
C SER A 185 -10.81 -4.55 -4.75
N HIS A 186 -11.94 -4.84 -4.13
CA HIS A 186 -12.00 -5.34 -2.77
C HIS A 186 -13.24 -6.20 -2.55
N GLN A 187 -13.20 -7.08 -1.56
CA GLN A 187 -14.37 -7.87 -1.21
C GLN A 187 -15.44 -7.01 -0.52
N MET A 188 -16.70 -7.19 -0.91
CA MET A 188 -17.82 -6.54 -0.25
C MET A 188 -19.01 -7.50 -0.14
N PRO A 189 -19.63 -7.65 1.07
CA PRO A 189 -19.32 -6.93 2.30
C PRO A 189 -18.07 -7.49 3.01
N LEU A 190 -17.18 -6.59 3.45
CA LEU A 190 -16.03 -6.88 4.29
C LEU A 190 -15.62 -5.59 5.04
N TYR A 191 -14.67 -5.67 5.99
CA TYR A 191 -14.04 -4.49 6.59
C TYR A 191 -13.45 -3.57 5.49
N PRO A 192 -13.51 -2.24 5.62
CA PRO A 192 -14.13 -1.44 6.69
C PRO A 192 -15.62 -1.13 6.46
N GLY A 193 -16.26 -1.70 5.44
CA GLY A 193 -17.67 -1.48 5.10
C GLY A 193 -17.93 -0.28 4.20
N THR A 194 -16.89 0.26 3.56
CA THR A 194 -16.91 1.34 2.56
C THR A 194 -16.46 0.80 1.20
N GLY A 195 -16.42 1.63 0.16
CA GLY A 195 -15.98 1.24 -1.17
C GLY A 195 -17.12 0.77 -2.08
N ALA A 196 -18.34 1.26 -1.88
CA ALA A 196 -19.43 0.98 -2.81
C ALA A 196 -19.11 1.57 -4.20
N ALA A 197 -19.58 0.92 -5.27
CA ALA A 197 -19.33 1.34 -6.65
C ALA A 197 -19.80 2.77 -6.96
N GLU A 198 -20.75 3.28 -6.16
CA GLU A 198 -21.29 4.64 -6.24
C GLU A 198 -20.37 5.68 -5.58
N GLU A 199 -19.42 5.27 -4.75
CA GLU A 199 -18.43 6.15 -4.13
C GLU A 199 -17.37 6.55 -5.16
N ARG A 200 -17.55 7.70 -5.80
CA ARG A 200 -16.75 8.14 -6.95
C ARG A 200 -15.85 9.35 -6.70
N GLY A 201 -15.84 9.87 -5.47
CA GLY A 201 -15.17 11.14 -5.15
C GLY A 201 -15.90 12.35 -5.69
N ALA A 202 -15.47 13.55 -5.26
CA ALA A 202 -16.11 14.80 -5.67
C ALA A 202 -15.92 15.15 -7.16
N PHE A 203 -14.94 14.52 -7.82
CA PHE A 203 -14.55 14.82 -9.21
C PHE A 203 -14.62 13.60 -10.13
N ASP A 204 -15.33 12.54 -9.76
CA ASP A 204 -15.38 11.25 -10.46
C ASP A 204 -13.97 10.63 -10.64
N ASN A 205 -13.10 10.89 -9.68
CA ASN A 205 -11.69 10.50 -9.64
C ASN A 205 -11.44 9.20 -8.85
N ILE A 206 -12.49 8.55 -8.37
CA ILE A 206 -12.45 7.30 -7.62
C ILE A 206 -13.26 6.24 -8.37
N ARG A 207 -12.71 5.01 -8.42
CA ARG A 207 -13.38 3.85 -8.99
C ARG A 207 -13.24 2.65 -8.08
N ASN A 208 -14.36 2.20 -7.53
CA ASN A 208 -14.46 1.02 -6.68
C ASN A 208 -15.10 -0.14 -7.44
N LEU A 209 -14.47 -1.31 -7.36
CA LEU A 209 -14.96 -2.57 -7.87
C LEU A 209 -15.18 -3.54 -6.70
N PRO A 210 -16.36 -3.53 -6.07
CA PRO A 210 -16.70 -4.50 -5.05
C PRO A 210 -16.86 -5.90 -5.64
N LEU A 211 -16.16 -6.87 -5.05
CA LEU A 211 -16.15 -8.27 -5.46
C LEU A 211 -16.89 -9.11 -4.43
N ALA A 212 -17.66 -10.09 -4.92
CA ALA A 212 -18.35 -11.04 -4.04
C ALA A 212 -17.35 -12.05 -3.44
N GLU A 213 -17.64 -12.55 -2.23
CA GLU A 213 -16.94 -13.69 -1.66
C GLU A 213 -16.92 -14.86 -2.65
N GLY A 214 -15.78 -15.53 -2.77
CA GLY A 214 -15.58 -16.64 -3.71
C GLY A 214 -15.17 -16.22 -5.12
N THR A 215 -15.09 -14.92 -5.44
CA THR A 215 -14.58 -14.42 -6.74
C THR A 215 -13.20 -15.01 -7.03
N LYS A 216 -13.03 -15.53 -8.26
CA LYS A 216 -11.80 -16.18 -8.71
C LYS A 216 -10.92 -15.25 -9.54
N GLY A 217 -9.65 -15.64 -9.75
CA GLY A 217 -8.66 -14.88 -10.50
C GLY A 217 -9.13 -14.41 -11.88
N ALA A 218 -9.83 -15.24 -12.64
CA ALA A 218 -10.34 -14.86 -13.96
C ALA A 218 -11.34 -13.68 -13.90
N GLU A 219 -12.24 -13.69 -12.91
CA GLU A 219 -13.25 -12.62 -12.72
C GLU A 219 -12.58 -11.35 -12.17
N PHE A 220 -11.65 -11.52 -11.23
CA PHE A 220 -10.83 -10.45 -10.70
C PHE A 220 -10.04 -9.73 -11.82
N LEU A 221 -9.31 -10.48 -12.65
CA LEU A 221 -8.54 -9.92 -13.76
C LEU A 221 -9.43 -9.27 -14.82
N ALA A 222 -10.61 -9.86 -15.10
CA ALA A 222 -11.58 -9.26 -16.03
C ALA A 222 -12.04 -7.89 -15.51
N GLY A 223 -12.41 -7.77 -14.24
CA GLY A 223 -12.81 -6.49 -13.64
C GLY A 223 -11.71 -5.41 -13.73
N TRP A 224 -10.46 -5.78 -13.46
CA TRP A 224 -9.32 -4.87 -13.65
C TRP A 224 -9.16 -4.44 -15.10
N ARG A 225 -9.18 -5.37 -16.06
CA ARG A 225 -8.96 -5.11 -17.49
C ARG A 225 -10.10 -4.34 -18.15
N GLU A 226 -11.33 -4.58 -17.72
CA GLU A 226 -12.52 -4.01 -18.35
C GLU A 226 -12.97 -2.69 -17.70
N GLU A 227 -12.65 -2.47 -16.42
CA GLU A 227 -13.13 -1.29 -15.68
C GLU A 227 -12.01 -0.43 -15.09
N LEU A 228 -11.15 -0.98 -14.21
CA LEU A 228 -10.23 -0.18 -13.42
C LEU A 228 -9.04 0.36 -14.22
N LEU A 229 -8.38 -0.49 -15.02
CA LEU A 229 -7.25 -0.06 -15.85
C LEU A 229 -7.66 0.94 -16.94
N PRO A 230 -8.79 0.78 -17.67
CA PRO A 230 -9.26 1.79 -18.61
C PRO A 230 -9.59 3.14 -17.94
N PHE A 231 -10.15 3.13 -16.73
CA PHE A 231 -10.41 4.34 -15.97
C PHE A 231 -9.11 5.11 -15.67
N ILE A 232 -8.08 4.42 -15.19
CA ILE A 232 -6.77 5.05 -14.92
C ILE A 232 -6.06 5.47 -16.20
N ALA A 233 -6.14 4.67 -17.28
CA ALA A 233 -5.58 5.03 -18.58
C ALA A 233 -6.18 6.34 -19.13
N ALA A 234 -7.49 6.53 -18.96
CA ALA A 234 -8.19 7.75 -19.37
C ALA A 234 -7.74 8.99 -18.56
N ALA A 235 -7.34 8.81 -17.30
CA ALA A 235 -6.84 9.88 -16.45
C ALA A 235 -5.48 10.44 -16.90
N ARG A 236 -4.68 9.66 -17.64
CA ARG A 236 -3.34 10.04 -18.12
C ARG A 236 -2.44 10.53 -17.00
N CYS A 237 -2.30 9.71 -15.97
CA CYS A 237 -1.47 10.02 -14.80
C CYS A 237 0.02 10.11 -15.17
N ASP A 238 0.76 10.92 -14.41
CA ASP A 238 2.21 11.01 -14.54
C ASP A 238 2.92 9.89 -13.78
N LEU A 239 2.31 9.39 -12.71
CA LEU A 239 2.84 8.33 -11.86
C LEU A 239 1.73 7.36 -11.47
N ILE A 240 2.08 6.06 -11.40
CA ILE A 240 1.24 5.00 -10.84
C ILE A 240 1.89 4.48 -9.55
N ILE A 241 1.09 4.37 -8.50
CA ILE A 241 1.42 3.76 -7.22
C ILE A 241 0.50 2.56 -7.02
N ILE A 242 1.01 1.47 -6.48
CA ILE A 242 0.23 0.29 -6.13
C ILE A 242 0.18 0.17 -4.60
N SER A 243 -1.01 0.05 -4.02
CA SER A 243 -1.23 -0.54 -2.71
C SER A 243 -1.36 -2.06 -2.92
N ALA A 244 -0.27 -2.78 -2.62
CA ALA A 244 -0.10 -4.19 -2.93
C ALA A 244 -0.42 -5.05 -1.70
N GLY A 245 -1.71 -5.31 -1.48
CA GLY A 245 -2.18 -6.32 -0.53
C GLY A 245 -2.30 -7.69 -1.20
N PHE A 246 -1.87 -8.72 -0.49
CA PHE A 246 -1.92 -10.10 -0.98
C PHE A 246 -2.90 -10.98 -0.20
N ASP A 247 -3.80 -10.36 0.56
CA ASP A 247 -4.85 -10.97 1.36
C ASP A 247 -6.12 -11.34 0.56
N ALA A 248 -6.18 -11.00 -0.72
CA ALA A 248 -7.16 -11.57 -1.64
C ALA A 248 -6.84 -13.05 -2.02
N HIS A 249 -5.67 -13.58 -1.59
CA HIS A 249 -5.28 -14.95 -1.85
C HIS A 249 -6.23 -15.96 -1.19
N SER A 250 -6.52 -17.08 -1.88
CA SER A 250 -7.48 -18.13 -1.48
C SER A 250 -7.23 -18.72 -0.07
N ARG A 251 -6.02 -18.62 0.45
CA ARG A 251 -5.65 -19.11 1.79
C ARG A 251 -5.64 -18.04 2.88
N ASP A 252 -5.93 -16.78 2.53
CA ASP A 252 -5.86 -15.72 3.52
C ASP A 252 -7.00 -15.83 4.55
N PRO A 253 -6.69 -15.70 5.85
CA PRO A 253 -7.69 -15.85 6.88
C PRO A 253 -8.63 -14.62 7.02
N LEU A 254 -8.31 -13.48 6.41
CA LEU A 254 -9.08 -12.24 6.53
C LEU A 254 -9.89 -11.90 5.28
N GLY A 255 -9.67 -12.62 4.18
CA GLY A 255 -10.41 -12.49 2.93
C GLY A 255 -11.16 -13.76 2.55
N GLY A 256 -12.11 -13.65 1.66
CA GLY A 256 -12.87 -14.76 1.11
C GLY A 256 -12.81 -14.85 -0.42
N LEU A 257 -11.87 -14.16 -1.07
CA LEU A 257 -11.64 -14.29 -2.50
C LEU A 257 -10.78 -15.53 -2.79
N ASN A 258 -10.77 -15.99 -4.04
CA ASN A 258 -10.02 -17.14 -4.51
C ASN A 258 -9.00 -16.72 -5.57
N ILE A 259 -8.09 -15.83 -5.18
CA ILE A 259 -7.01 -15.33 -6.02
C ILE A 259 -5.74 -16.13 -5.69
N GLU A 260 -4.95 -16.42 -6.69
CA GLU A 260 -3.68 -17.15 -6.56
C GLU A 260 -2.49 -16.26 -6.91
N ALA A 261 -1.28 -16.68 -6.57
CA ALA A 261 -0.06 -15.89 -6.79
C ALA A 261 0.13 -15.49 -8.27
N GLU A 262 -0.26 -16.36 -9.20
CA GLU A 262 -0.19 -16.12 -10.64
C GLU A 262 -1.17 -15.02 -11.11
N ASP A 263 -2.28 -14.85 -10.43
CA ASP A 263 -3.25 -13.79 -10.75
C ASP A 263 -2.69 -12.41 -10.34
N PHE A 264 -2.03 -12.32 -9.18
CA PHE A 264 -1.31 -11.09 -8.79
C PHE A 264 -0.17 -10.77 -9.76
N ALA A 265 0.56 -11.78 -10.23
CA ALA A 265 1.60 -11.59 -11.25
C ALA A 265 1.00 -11.08 -12.57
N ALA A 266 -0.11 -11.65 -13.02
CA ALA A 266 -0.80 -11.23 -14.24
C ALA A 266 -1.31 -9.78 -14.12
N LEU A 267 -1.95 -9.42 -12.99
CA LEU A 267 -2.37 -8.04 -12.75
C LEU A 267 -1.17 -7.08 -12.69
N THR A 268 -0.08 -7.46 -12.03
CA THR A 268 1.14 -6.66 -11.99
C THR A 268 1.67 -6.38 -13.40
N GLN A 269 1.64 -7.36 -14.29
CA GLN A 269 2.08 -7.20 -15.68
C GLN A 269 1.18 -6.21 -16.44
N ASP A 270 -0.14 -6.28 -16.24
CA ASP A 270 -1.08 -5.35 -16.85
C ASP A 270 -0.87 -3.91 -16.32
N ILE A 271 -0.63 -3.74 -15.02
CA ILE A 271 -0.34 -2.43 -14.41
C ILE A 271 0.99 -1.86 -14.92
N ILE A 272 2.02 -2.69 -15.06
CA ILE A 272 3.30 -2.26 -15.67
C ILE A 272 3.09 -1.72 -17.08
N ALA A 273 2.34 -2.44 -17.91
CA ALA A 273 2.03 -1.98 -19.27
C ALA A 273 1.32 -0.62 -19.29
N LEU A 274 0.50 -0.34 -18.28
CA LEU A 274 -0.12 0.96 -18.09
C LEU A 274 0.90 2.01 -17.60
N ALA A 275 1.72 1.68 -16.60
CA ALA A 275 2.73 2.59 -16.04
C ALA A 275 3.75 3.06 -17.08
N GLN A 276 4.15 2.19 -18.00
CA GLN A 276 5.05 2.55 -19.11
C GLN A 276 4.48 3.61 -20.07
N GLN A 277 3.18 3.87 -20.02
CA GLN A 277 2.52 4.92 -20.80
C GLN A 277 2.45 6.26 -20.06
N THR A 278 2.84 6.31 -18.78
CA THR A 278 2.92 7.53 -17.97
C THR A 278 4.17 8.33 -18.29
N SER A 279 4.22 9.60 -17.90
CA SER A 279 5.42 10.43 -18.07
C SER A 279 6.60 9.97 -17.21
N ALA A 280 6.35 9.36 -16.04
CA ALA A 280 7.39 8.75 -15.22
C ALA A 280 7.94 7.46 -15.83
N GLY A 281 7.13 6.74 -16.62
CA GLY A 281 7.51 5.47 -17.26
C GLY A 281 7.75 4.31 -16.28
N GLY A 282 7.50 4.51 -14.98
CA GLY A 282 7.75 3.55 -13.93
C GLY A 282 6.63 3.48 -12.89
N LEU A 283 6.76 2.60 -11.91
CA LEU A 283 5.77 2.42 -10.86
C LEU A 283 6.37 2.20 -9.47
N LEU A 284 5.66 2.67 -8.45
CA LEU A 284 5.92 2.39 -7.05
C LEU A 284 4.91 1.36 -6.54
N SER A 285 5.37 0.30 -5.88
CA SER A 285 4.53 -0.69 -5.23
C SER A 285 4.80 -0.71 -3.72
N LEU A 286 3.75 -0.62 -2.92
CA LEU A 286 3.80 -0.55 -1.46
C LEU A 286 3.11 -1.78 -0.87
N LEU A 287 3.78 -2.53 -0.01
CA LEU A 287 3.20 -3.67 0.70
C LEU A 287 2.06 -3.22 1.62
N GLU A 288 0.91 -3.88 1.50
CA GLU A 288 -0.23 -3.69 2.41
C GLU A 288 -0.54 -5.02 3.14
N GLY A 289 -1.71 -5.62 2.93
CA GLY A 289 -2.14 -6.86 3.57
C GLY A 289 -1.51 -8.14 3.05
N GLY A 290 -1.98 -9.26 3.56
CA GLY A 290 -1.52 -10.63 3.33
C GLY A 290 -1.10 -11.29 4.63
N TYR A 291 -1.91 -12.25 5.12
CA TYR A 291 -1.84 -12.76 6.51
C TYR A 291 -1.62 -14.26 6.60
N ASP A 292 -1.83 -15.04 5.53
CA ASP A 292 -1.23 -16.37 5.38
C ASP A 292 0.22 -16.22 4.94
N LEU A 293 1.18 -16.59 5.79
CA LEU A 293 2.61 -16.32 5.55
C LEU A 293 3.15 -16.98 4.28
N GLN A 294 2.69 -18.19 3.96
CA GLN A 294 3.14 -18.88 2.78
C GLN A 294 2.53 -18.29 1.50
N ALA A 295 1.25 -17.90 1.55
CA ALA A 295 0.59 -17.22 0.46
C ALA A 295 1.24 -15.85 0.20
N LEU A 296 1.55 -15.10 1.27
CA LEU A 296 2.25 -13.83 1.19
C LEU A 296 3.62 -13.97 0.53
N GLU A 297 4.44 -14.94 0.98
CA GLU A 297 5.74 -15.21 0.38
C GLU A 297 5.63 -15.51 -1.11
N GLN A 298 4.70 -16.42 -1.50
CA GLN A 298 4.52 -16.83 -2.89
C GLN A 298 4.01 -15.67 -3.76
N SER A 299 3.04 -14.91 -3.27
CA SER A 299 2.45 -13.78 -4.02
C SER A 299 3.43 -12.62 -4.17
N VAL A 300 4.19 -12.27 -3.11
CA VAL A 300 5.26 -11.27 -3.19
C VAL A 300 6.36 -11.73 -4.16
N ALA A 301 6.76 -13.00 -4.11
CA ALA A 301 7.77 -13.53 -5.04
C ALA A 301 7.30 -13.42 -6.50
N ALA A 302 6.05 -13.79 -6.80
CA ALA A 302 5.46 -13.68 -8.12
C ALA A 302 5.38 -12.21 -8.60
N HIS A 303 4.97 -11.30 -7.72
CA HIS A 303 4.94 -9.85 -7.98
C HIS A 303 6.35 -9.30 -8.27
N LEU A 304 7.34 -9.60 -7.43
CA LEU A 304 8.72 -9.15 -7.60
C LEU A 304 9.37 -9.71 -8.86
N GLN A 305 9.06 -10.95 -9.25
CA GLN A 305 9.55 -11.53 -10.49
C GLN A 305 9.09 -10.74 -11.72
N VAL A 306 7.86 -10.26 -11.71
CA VAL A 306 7.31 -9.43 -12.79
C VAL A 306 7.95 -8.05 -12.79
N LEU A 307 8.12 -7.42 -11.61
CA LEU A 307 8.81 -6.13 -11.48
C LEU A 307 10.26 -6.20 -11.97
N ALA A 308 10.97 -7.30 -11.69
CA ALA A 308 12.35 -7.54 -12.15
C ALA A 308 12.48 -7.57 -13.69
N GLY A 309 11.41 -7.87 -14.41
CA GLY A 309 11.37 -7.83 -15.87
C GLY A 309 11.36 -6.43 -16.48
N LEU A 310 11.23 -5.39 -15.68
CA LEU A 310 11.28 -3.97 -16.08
C LEU A 310 12.74 -3.46 -16.22
N ASN A 311 13.50 -4.05 -17.14
CA ASN A 311 14.87 -3.62 -17.44
C ASN A 311 14.94 -2.65 -18.61
#